data_8bdd38a0a752a535ee2c487c86eb3c21
#
_entry.id   8bdd38a0a752a535ee2c487c86eb3c21
#
_cell.length_a   1.000
_cell.length_b   1.000
_cell.length_c   1.000
_cell.angle_alpha   90.00
_cell.angle_beta   90.00
_cell.angle_gamma   90.00
#
_symmetry.space_group_name_H-M   'P 1'
#
loop_
_entity.id
_entity.type
_entity.pdbx_description
1 polymer ?
#
loop_
_entity_poly.entity_id
_entity_poly.type
_entity_poly.pdbx_seq_one_letter_code
_entity_poly.pdbx_strand_id
1 'polypeptide(L)'
;MNLAEELLKAFEGFRSAHGQTEVSAQRTAGKQKAKSYIVRNPLTLELMQSHIDGKQGVGAIPINEDNKCKFGALDIDQYPLDHNELIDKLEKYNVPCIVCRSKSGGAHIFFFFKEWMNASDFRDKAAEISAALGHGRCEIFPKQEQILVERGDVGNFINLPYFDSEQTFRYAIIRREGSYVEASLSQFIEEIQKVQIVPKDFLKIPIGGKVQLYPNYVPCLRSLLDMGIFEGGRNRAAFHLGVFLQKAFPQDWKSKLEEHNAKDFTPPLTASEVVAIQNTLEKKEYNYLCKEEPMSSHCNQSVCRTM
;
A
#
# COMPACT_ATOMS: atom_id res chain seq x y z
N MET A 1 16.76 -21.27 16.67
CA MET A 1 15.60 -20.96 15.79
C MET A 1 16.07 -21.08 14.35
N ASN A 2 15.41 -21.87 13.53
CA ASN A 2 15.73 -21.99 12.11
C ASN A 2 15.02 -20.83 11.36
N LEU A 3 15.77 -19.82 10.94
CA LEU A 3 15.21 -18.62 10.30
C LEU A 3 14.47 -18.91 8.99
N ALA A 4 14.96 -19.89 8.21
CA ALA A 4 14.29 -20.30 6.96
C ALA A 4 12.94 -20.96 7.22
N GLU A 5 12.84 -21.77 8.29
CA GLU A 5 11.58 -22.40 8.69
C GLU A 5 10.55 -21.39 9.18
N GLU A 6 10.95 -20.42 10.01
CA GLU A 6 10.07 -19.35 10.49
C GLU A 6 9.62 -18.44 9.33
N LEU A 7 10.51 -18.14 8.39
CA LEU A 7 10.17 -17.36 7.21
C LEU A 7 9.18 -18.11 6.30
N LEU A 8 9.41 -19.40 6.06
CA LEU A 8 8.50 -20.27 5.29
C LEU A 8 7.10 -20.30 5.92
N LYS A 9 7.03 -20.43 7.24
CA LYS A 9 5.78 -20.43 7.99
C LYS A 9 5.06 -19.07 7.95
N ALA A 10 5.80 -17.97 8.03
CA ALA A 10 5.22 -16.62 7.99
C ALA A 10 4.57 -16.31 6.64
N PHE A 11 5.15 -16.82 5.54
CA PHE A 11 4.65 -16.64 4.18
C PHE A 11 3.85 -17.83 3.67
N GLU A 12 3.14 -18.52 4.56
CA GLU A 12 2.24 -19.63 4.20
C GLU A 12 1.09 -19.12 3.31
N GLY A 13 0.93 -19.74 2.12
CA GLY A 13 -0.10 -19.41 1.15
C GLY A 13 -0.46 -20.61 0.27
N PHE A 14 -0.40 -20.48 -1.07
CA PHE A 14 -0.66 -21.56 -2.00
C PHE A 14 0.40 -22.67 -1.88
N ARG A 15 -0.05 -23.90 -1.66
CA ARG A 15 0.86 -24.98 -1.28
C ARG A 15 1.61 -25.61 -2.44
N SER A 16 1.03 -25.61 -3.65
CA SER A 16 1.51 -26.43 -4.78
C SER A 16 2.22 -25.59 -5.85
N ALA A 17 2.49 -24.30 -5.60
CA ALA A 17 3.24 -23.44 -6.50
C ALA A 17 3.91 -22.28 -5.73
N HIS A 18 4.97 -21.74 -6.32
CA HIS A 18 5.66 -20.56 -5.80
C HIS A 18 6.19 -19.70 -6.94
N GLY A 19 6.59 -18.49 -6.64
CA GLY A 19 7.30 -17.62 -7.54
C GLY A 19 8.80 -17.89 -7.52
N GLN A 20 9.45 -17.79 -8.69
CA GLN A 20 10.90 -17.84 -8.80
C GLN A 20 11.39 -16.65 -9.60
N THR A 21 12.50 -16.05 -9.17
CA THR A 21 13.09 -14.91 -9.84
C THR A 21 14.56 -15.18 -10.12
N GLU A 22 14.89 -15.23 -11.41
CA GLU A 22 16.28 -15.30 -11.89
C GLU A 22 16.78 -13.88 -12.13
N VAL A 23 17.90 -13.54 -11.50
CA VAL A 23 18.52 -12.23 -11.64
C VAL A 23 19.62 -12.34 -12.70
N SER A 24 19.47 -11.63 -13.82
CA SER A 24 20.49 -11.60 -14.87
C SER A 24 21.77 -10.91 -14.38
N ALA A 25 22.93 -11.46 -14.73
CA ALA A 25 24.22 -10.81 -14.50
C ALA A 25 24.40 -9.51 -15.30
N GLN A 26 23.60 -9.29 -16.34
CA GLN A 26 23.67 -8.10 -17.19
C GLN A 26 22.85 -6.93 -16.62
N ARG A 27 23.47 -5.78 -16.47
CA ARG A 27 22.83 -4.50 -16.15
C ARG A 27 22.61 -3.70 -17.44
N THR A 28 21.39 -3.24 -17.68
CA THR A 28 21.04 -2.34 -18.79
C THR A 28 20.53 -1.03 -18.19
N ALA A 29 21.19 0.09 -18.47
CA ALA A 29 20.85 1.44 -17.96
C ALA A 29 20.70 1.49 -16.40
N GLY A 30 21.61 0.82 -15.68
CA GLY A 30 21.60 0.79 -14.20
C GLY A 30 20.58 -0.16 -13.58
N LYS A 31 19.66 -0.75 -14.36
CA LYS A 31 18.67 -1.73 -13.87
C LYS A 31 19.13 -3.16 -14.19
N GLN A 32 19.13 -4.01 -13.17
CA GLN A 32 19.40 -5.43 -13.34
C GLN A 32 18.14 -6.11 -13.84
N LYS A 33 18.17 -6.72 -15.04
CA LYS A 33 17.04 -7.48 -15.56
C LYS A 33 16.80 -8.71 -14.70
N ALA A 34 15.57 -8.94 -14.33
CA ALA A 34 15.13 -10.14 -13.65
C ALA A 34 13.96 -10.76 -14.42
N LYS A 35 13.95 -12.07 -14.55
CA LYS A 35 12.84 -12.83 -15.11
C LYS A 35 12.14 -13.54 -13.97
N SER A 36 10.85 -13.24 -13.79
CA SER A 36 10.02 -13.84 -12.77
C SER A 36 8.99 -14.76 -13.41
N TYR A 37 8.77 -15.94 -12.85
CA TYR A 37 7.81 -16.94 -13.33
C TYR A 37 7.28 -17.80 -12.18
N ILE A 38 6.15 -18.47 -12.44
CA ILE A 38 5.55 -19.40 -11.48
C ILE A 38 6.10 -20.80 -11.71
N VAL A 39 6.55 -21.44 -10.62
CA VAL A 39 6.94 -22.84 -10.57
C VAL A 39 5.84 -23.63 -9.88
N ARG A 40 5.33 -24.67 -10.54
CA ARG A 40 4.24 -25.51 -10.02
C ARG A 40 4.79 -26.66 -9.17
N ASN A 41 5.52 -26.27 -8.12
CA ASN A 41 6.02 -27.13 -7.07
C ASN A 41 5.92 -26.37 -5.75
N PRO A 42 5.81 -27.07 -4.61
CA PRO A 42 5.80 -26.45 -3.29
C PRO A 42 7.02 -25.54 -3.06
N LEU A 43 6.82 -24.46 -2.31
CA LEU A 43 7.92 -23.70 -1.72
C LEU A 43 8.47 -24.53 -0.54
N THR A 44 9.72 -24.99 -0.65
CA THR A 44 10.34 -25.87 0.36
C THR A 44 11.29 -25.10 1.27
N LEU A 45 11.67 -25.75 2.38
CA LEU A 45 12.65 -25.22 3.30
C LEU A 45 14.02 -24.99 2.64
N GLU A 46 14.43 -25.87 1.73
CA GLU A 46 15.68 -25.75 0.99
C GLU A 46 15.65 -24.54 0.05
N LEU A 47 14.51 -24.28 -0.61
CA LEU A 47 14.33 -23.11 -1.44
C LEU A 47 14.35 -21.82 -0.61
N MET A 48 13.72 -21.84 0.57
CA MET A 48 13.75 -20.70 1.49
C MET A 48 15.16 -20.43 2.00
N GLN A 49 15.93 -21.48 2.34
CA GLN A 49 17.34 -21.32 2.71
C GLN A 49 18.17 -20.77 1.54
N SER A 50 17.96 -21.30 0.34
CA SER A 50 18.62 -20.83 -0.87
C SER A 50 18.30 -19.34 -1.18
N HIS A 51 17.09 -18.88 -0.84
CA HIS A 51 16.70 -17.49 -0.95
C HIS A 51 17.47 -16.60 0.04
N ILE A 52 17.55 -17.00 1.30
CA ILE A 52 18.29 -16.26 2.34
C ILE A 52 19.78 -16.18 1.97
N ASP A 53 20.33 -17.28 1.45
CA ASP A 53 21.72 -17.38 1.01
C ASP A 53 22.01 -16.58 -0.28
N GLY A 54 21.01 -15.93 -0.88
CA GLY A 54 21.17 -15.16 -2.12
C GLY A 54 21.38 -15.99 -3.38
N LYS A 55 21.12 -17.30 -3.34
CA LYS A 55 21.34 -18.22 -4.47
C LYS A 55 20.17 -18.23 -5.44
N GLN A 56 18.92 -18.28 -4.90
CA GLN A 56 17.70 -18.36 -5.68
C GLN A 56 16.62 -17.45 -5.09
N GLY A 57 16.22 -16.41 -5.83
CA GLY A 57 15.11 -15.56 -5.42
C GLY A 57 13.77 -16.29 -5.50
N VAL A 58 13.00 -16.30 -4.41
CA VAL A 58 11.66 -16.90 -4.38
C VAL A 58 10.59 -15.87 -4.03
N GLY A 59 9.36 -16.17 -4.43
CA GLY A 59 8.15 -15.46 -4.07
C GLY A 59 7.09 -16.42 -3.53
N ALA A 60 6.24 -15.91 -2.66
CA ALA A 60 5.11 -16.66 -2.14
C ALA A 60 3.79 -16.17 -2.76
N ILE A 61 2.85 -17.08 -2.97
CA ILE A 61 1.50 -16.81 -3.47
C ILE A 61 0.58 -16.70 -2.26
N PRO A 62 0.05 -15.51 -1.92
CA PRO A 62 -0.69 -15.34 -0.67
C PRO A 62 -2.03 -16.08 -0.60
N ILE A 63 -2.74 -16.19 -1.73
CA ILE A 63 -4.04 -16.86 -1.78
C ILE A 63 -3.84 -18.38 -1.79
N ASN A 64 -4.58 -19.09 -0.92
CA ASN A 64 -4.59 -20.54 -0.90
C ASN A 64 -5.75 -21.13 -1.71
N GLU A 65 -5.86 -22.45 -1.70
CA GLU A 65 -6.87 -23.23 -2.43
C GLU A 65 -8.31 -22.94 -1.96
N ASP A 66 -8.49 -22.41 -0.73
CA ASP A 66 -9.77 -22.03 -0.13
C ASP A 66 -10.12 -20.54 -0.34
N ASN A 67 -9.39 -19.85 -1.22
CA ASN A 67 -9.52 -18.42 -1.46
C ASN A 67 -9.27 -17.54 -0.21
N LYS A 68 -8.36 -17.99 0.65
CA LYS A 68 -7.95 -17.31 1.87
C LYS A 68 -6.47 -16.97 1.84
N CYS A 69 -6.07 -16.01 2.67
CA CYS A 69 -4.67 -15.64 2.85
C CYS A 69 -4.30 -15.57 4.34
N LYS A 70 -3.05 -15.89 4.65
CA LYS A 70 -2.47 -15.79 6.00
C LYS A 70 -1.47 -14.64 6.09
N PHE A 71 -1.06 -14.15 4.93
CA PHE A 71 -0.36 -12.90 4.75
C PHE A 71 -0.89 -12.20 3.49
N GLY A 72 -0.66 -10.90 3.40
CA GLY A 72 -0.92 -10.12 2.20
C GLY A 72 0.06 -8.97 2.08
N ALA A 73 0.06 -8.29 0.94
CA ALA A 73 0.98 -7.18 0.75
C ALA A 73 0.41 -6.08 -0.14
N LEU A 74 0.93 -4.86 0.05
CA LEU A 74 0.89 -3.76 -0.90
C LEU A 74 2.26 -3.65 -1.56
N ASP A 75 2.30 -3.53 -2.88
CA ASP A 75 3.52 -3.31 -3.66
C ASP A 75 3.54 -1.89 -4.22
N ILE A 76 4.35 -1.02 -3.62
CA ILE A 76 4.45 0.39 -3.96
C ILE A 76 5.66 0.61 -4.86
N ASP A 77 5.43 0.75 -6.16
CA ASP A 77 6.42 1.00 -7.20
C ASP A 77 6.56 2.50 -7.50
N GLN A 78 6.83 3.29 -6.47
CA GLN A 78 7.08 4.73 -6.59
C GLN A 78 8.56 5.05 -6.30
N TYR A 79 9.16 5.94 -7.07
CA TYR A 79 10.57 6.30 -6.95
C TYR A 79 10.77 7.81 -7.14
N PRO A 80 11.48 8.54 -6.23
CA PRO A 80 11.94 8.06 -4.92
C PRO A 80 10.77 7.85 -3.95
N LEU A 81 10.95 6.97 -2.96
CA LEU A 81 9.99 6.73 -1.87
C LEU A 81 10.67 6.96 -0.53
N ASP A 82 10.06 7.79 0.32
CA ASP A 82 10.47 7.95 1.71
C ASP A 82 9.80 6.87 2.57
N HIS A 83 10.57 5.85 2.94
CA HIS A 83 10.09 4.74 3.75
C HIS A 83 9.76 5.15 5.19
N ASN A 84 10.45 6.16 5.72
CA ASN A 84 10.20 6.64 7.08
C ASN A 84 8.87 7.36 7.17
N GLU A 85 8.59 8.24 6.20
CA GLU A 85 7.28 8.90 6.09
C GLU A 85 6.14 7.87 5.91
N LEU A 86 6.39 6.81 5.12
CA LEU A 86 5.41 5.75 4.92
C LEU A 86 5.10 5.00 6.22
N ILE A 87 6.13 4.70 7.03
CA ILE A 87 5.98 4.06 8.35
C ILE A 87 5.19 4.98 9.30
N ASP A 88 5.52 6.28 9.34
CA ASP A 88 4.80 7.26 10.18
C ASP A 88 3.31 7.33 9.86
N LYS A 89 2.96 7.29 8.56
CA LYS A 89 1.57 7.26 8.11
C LYS A 89 0.85 5.99 8.56
N LEU A 90 1.50 4.83 8.44
CA LEU A 90 0.94 3.55 8.90
C LEU A 90 0.74 3.51 10.41
N GLU A 91 1.72 3.99 11.17
CA GLU A 91 1.63 4.11 12.64
C GLU A 91 0.51 5.06 13.08
N LYS A 92 0.32 6.18 12.38
CA LYS A 92 -0.78 7.13 12.64
C LYS A 92 -2.15 6.45 12.60
N TYR A 93 -2.34 5.47 11.71
CA TYR A 93 -3.57 4.69 11.62
C TYR A 93 -3.55 3.41 12.48
N ASN A 94 -2.47 3.18 13.24
CA ASN A 94 -2.26 1.93 13.99
C ASN A 94 -2.41 0.67 13.12
N VAL A 95 -1.90 0.70 11.90
CA VAL A 95 -1.94 -0.43 10.98
C VAL A 95 -0.81 -1.40 11.31
N PRO A 96 -1.10 -2.63 11.78
CA PRO A 96 -0.09 -3.62 12.10
C PRO A 96 0.47 -4.24 10.82
N CYS A 97 1.66 -3.81 10.44
CA CYS A 97 2.33 -4.25 9.22
C CYS A 97 3.85 -4.06 9.32
N ILE A 98 4.57 -4.58 8.35
CA ILE A 98 6.01 -4.37 8.23
C ILE A 98 6.32 -3.80 6.84
N VAL A 99 7.07 -2.70 6.80
CA VAL A 99 7.54 -2.09 5.56
C VAL A 99 8.89 -2.67 5.20
N CYS A 100 8.97 -3.33 4.04
CA CYS A 100 10.22 -3.83 3.47
C CYS A 100 10.60 -3.02 2.23
N ARG A 101 11.87 -2.67 2.11
CA ARG A 101 12.38 -2.04 0.90
C ARG A 101 12.36 -3.05 -0.25
N SER A 102 11.80 -2.65 -1.40
CA SER A 102 11.80 -3.46 -2.62
C SER A 102 13.12 -3.30 -3.40
N LYS A 103 13.34 -4.18 -4.38
CA LYS A 103 14.56 -4.21 -5.22
C LYS A 103 14.91 -2.85 -5.85
N SER A 104 13.91 -2.12 -6.29
CA SER A 104 14.08 -0.86 -7.03
C SER A 104 14.04 0.38 -6.12
N GLY A 105 13.85 0.20 -4.80
CA GLY A 105 13.75 1.28 -3.83
C GLY A 105 12.33 1.73 -3.51
N GLY A 106 11.31 1.04 -4.04
CA GLY A 106 9.92 1.12 -3.57
C GLY A 106 9.72 0.32 -2.28
N ALA A 107 8.48 0.00 -1.94
CA ALA A 107 8.17 -0.74 -0.72
C ALA A 107 7.19 -1.90 -0.96
N HIS A 108 7.42 -3.01 -0.26
CA HIS A 108 6.40 -4.00 0.03
C HIS A 108 5.94 -3.81 1.47
N ILE A 109 4.66 -3.57 1.69
CA ILE A 109 4.06 -3.50 3.03
C ILE A 109 3.40 -4.85 3.29
N PHE A 110 3.96 -5.63 4.21
CA PHE A 110 3.43 -6.96 4.53
C PHE A 110 2.51 -6.92 5.74
N PHE A 111 1.40 -7.65 5.63
CA PHE A 111 0.40 -7.88 6.67
C PHE A 111 0.39 -9.37 7.01
N PHE A 112 0.34 -9.70 8.31
CA PHE A 112 0.39 -11.09 8.78
C PHE A 112 -0.80 -11.38 9.68
N PHE A 113 -1.44 -12.53 9.49
CA PHE A 113 -2.64 -12.92 10.22
C PHE A 113 -2.42 -14.17 11.07
N LYS A 114 -3.02 -14.17 12.26
CA LYS A 114 -3.00 -15.34 13.16
C LYS A 114 -3.83 -16.50 12.61
N GLU A 115 -4.84 -16.18 11.80
CA GLU A 115 -5.79 -17.12 11.21
C GLU A 115 -5.96 -16.80 9.72
N TRP A 116 -6.52 -17.75 8.96
CA TRP A 116 -6.83 -17.52 7.55
C TRP A 116 -7.96 -16.49 7.39
N MET A 117 -7.75 -15.54 6.49
CA MET A 117 -8.67 -14.46 6.14
C MET A 117 -9.15 -14.62 4.70
N ASN A 118 -10.39 -14.27 4.38
CA ASN A 118 -10.83 -14.26 2.98
C ASN A 118 -9.99 -13.29 2.17
N ALA A 119 -9.57 -13.69 0.98
CA ALA A 119 -8.76 -12.85 0.10
C ALA A 119 -9.50 -11.58 -0.34
N SER A 120 -10.83 -11.66 -0.57
CA SER A 120 -11.68 -10.50 -0.87
C SER A 120 -11.67 -9.47 0.27
N ASP A 121 -11.91 -9.92 1.51
CA ASP A 121 -11.96 -9.03 2.68
C ASP A 121 -10.62 -8.34 2.92
N PHE A 122 -9.51 -9.07 2.75
CA PHE A 122 -8.17 -8.48 2.80
C PHE A 122 -7.98 -7.41 1.74
N ARG A 123 -8.33 -7.72 0.48
CA ARG A 123 -8.14 -6.80 -0.65
C ARG A 123 -8.91 -5.50 -0.47
N ASP A 124 -10.17 -5.58 0.01
CA ASP A 124 -10.98 -4.41 0.28
C ASP A 124 -10.34 -3.53 1.36
N LYS A 125 -9.89 -4.13 2.46
CA LYS A 125 -9.23 -3.39 3.54
C LYS A 125 -7.86 -2.84 3.12
N ALA A 126 -7.09 -3.60 2.36
CA ALA A 126 -5.81 -3.18 1.82
C ALA A 126 -5.97 -2.01 0.82
N ALA A 127 -7.03 -2.01 0.00
CA ALA A 127 -7.37 -0.90 -0.89
C ALA A 127 -7.73 0.38 -0.11
N GLU A 128 -8.47 0.25 1.00
CA GLU A 128 -8.75 1.37 1.90
C GLU A 128 -7.46 1.95 2.50
N ILE A 129 -6.57 1.09 3.00
CA ILE A 129 -5.27 1.49 3.57
C ILE A 129 -4.41 2.17 2.49
N SER A 130 -4.25 1.56 1.32
CA SER A 130 -3.41 2.10 0.25
C SER A 130 -3.90 3.48 -0.23
N ALA A 131 -5.21 3.67 -0.33
CA ALA A 131 -5.81 4.96 -0.67
C ALA A 131 -5.53 6.02 0.42
N ALA A 132 -5.64 5.64 1.70
CA ALA A 132 -5.32 6.54 2.82
C ALA A 132 -3.84 6.94 2.86
N LEU A 133 -2.95 6.06 2.41
CA LEU A 133 -1.52 6.36 2.30
C LEU A 133 -1.17 7.22 1.07
N GLY A 134 -2.11 7.47 0.15
CA GLY A 134 -1.85 8.15 -1.12
C GLY A 134 -1.30 7.23 -2.22
N HIS A 135 -1.43 5.92 -2.04
CA HIS A 135 -0.94 4.89 -2.97
C HIS A 135 -2.08 4.00 -3.50
N GLY A 136 -3.29 4.54 -3.69
CA GLY A 136 -4.49 3.79 -4.08
C GLY A 136 -4.42 3.05 -5.43
N ARG A 137 -3.32 3.20 -6.17
CA ARG A 137 -3.05 2.47 -7.43
C ARG A 137 -1.98 1.40 -7.30
N CYS A 138 -1.42 1.20 -6.10
CA CYS A 138 -0.43 0.16 -5.90
C CYS A 138 -1.03 -1.23 -6.11
N GLU A 139 -0.18 -2.20 -6.41
CA GLU A 139 -0.62 -3.59 -6.52
C GLU A 139 -0.91 -4.18 -5.13
N ILE A 140 -2.02 -4.92 -5.02
CA ILE A 140 -2.44 -5.62 -3.81
C ILE A 140 -2.25 -7.11 -4.03
N PHE A 141 -1.55 -7.78 -3.13
CA PHE A 141 -1.36 -9.23 -3.13
C PHE A 141 -2.05 -9.88 -1.91
N PRO A 142 -2.93 -10.86 -2.13
CA PRO A 142 -3.25 -11.52 -3.38
C PRO A 142 -3.89 -10.58 -4.41
N LYS A 143 -3.55 -10.77 -5.71
CA LYS A 143 -4.18 -10.03 -6.81
C LYS A 143 -5.60 -10.52 -7.09
N GLN A 144 -5.86 -11.78 -6.83
CA GLN A 144 -7.15 -12.42 -7.02
C GLN A 144 -7.93 -12.46 -5.71
N GLU A 145 -9.25 -12.31 -5.81
CA GLU A 145 -10.20 -12.58 -4.73
C GLU A 145 -10.54 -14.07 -4.66
N GLN A 146 -10.52 -14.72 -5.83
CA GLN A 146 -10.79 -16.15 -6.01
C GLN A 146 -9.88 -16.75 -7.06
N ILE A 147 -9.53 -18.01 -6.89
CA ILE A 147 -8.86 -18.85 -7.86
C ILE A 147 -9.66 -20.15 -8.06
N LEU A 148 -9.65 -20.67 -9.28
CA LEU A 148 -10.30 -21.92 -9.64
C LEU A 148 -9.24 -23.00 -9.84
N VAL A 149 -8.88 -23.67 -8.73
CA VAL A 149 -7.77 -24.63 -8.69
C VAL A 149 -8.00 -25.78 -9.68
N GLU A 150 -9.26 -26.23 -9.83
CA GLU A 150 -9.65 -27.25 -10.80
C GLU A 150 -9.42 -26.86 -12.27
N ARG A 151 -9.26 -25.55 -12.56
CA ARG A 151 -8.86 -25.03 -13.87
C ARG A 151 -7.36 -24.79 -14.00
N GLY A 152 -6.61 -25.09 -12.93
CA GLY A 152 -5.17 -24.88 -12.87
C GLY A 152 -4.74 -23.49 -12.44
N ASP A 153 -5.63 -22.67 -11.90
CA ASP A 153 -5.27 -21.36 -11.34
C ASP A 153 -4.41 -21.54 -10.09
N VAL A 154 -3.42 -20.68 -9.92
CA VAL A 154 -2.51 -20.68 -8.74
C VAL A 154 -2.35 -19.31 -8.09
N GLY A 155 -2.91 -18.26 -8.67
CA GLY A 155 -2.74 -16.88 -8.21
C GLY A 155 -1.38 -16.27 -8.59
N ASN A 156 -1.18 -15.03 -8.18
CA ASN A 156 0.07 -14.27 -8.39
C ASN A 156 0.93 -14.29 -7.14
N PHE A 157 2.23 -14.39 -7.31
CA PHE A 157 3.19 -14.32 -6.21
C PHE A 157 3.72 -12.90 -5.99
N ILE A 158 4.18 -12.64 -4.79
CA ILE A 158 5.02 -11.47 -4.47
C ILE A 158 6.40 -11.96 -4.06
N ASN A 159 7.45 -11.26 -4.51
CA ASN A 159 8.82 -11.58 -4.14
C ASN A 159 9.04 -11.37 -2.64
N LEU A 160 9.70 -12.33 -2.00
CA LEU A 160 10.00 -12.25 -0.58
C LEU A 160 11.15 -11.27 -0.27
N PRO A 161 11.15 -10.66 0.92
CA PRO A 161 12.28 -9.87 1.41
C PRO A 161 13.46 -10.77 1.79
N TYR A 162 14.62 -10.17 2.06
CA TYR A 162 15.86 -10.84 2.50
C TYR A 162 16.53 -11.76 1.48
N PHE A 163 16.24 -11.60 0.19
CA PHE A 163 17.07 -12.22 -0.84
C PHE A 163 18.39 -11.47 -0.95
N ASP A 164 19.51 -12.08 -0.53
CA ASP A 164 20.86 -11.46 -0.53
C ASP A 164 20.79 -10.00 -0.02
N SER A 165 20.23 -9.84 1.18
CA SER A 165 19.82 -8.52 1.67
C SER A 165 20.97 -7.51 1.78
N GLU A 166 22.19 -7.97 2.02
CA GLU A 166 23.39 -7.13 2.08
C GLU A 166 23.72 -6.46 0.73
N GLN A 167 23.47 -7.15 -0.39
CA GLN A 167 23.73 -6.63 -1.73
C GLN A 167 22.51 -6.04 -2.40
N THR A 168 21.32 -6.56 -2.10
CA THR A 168 20.07 -6.14 -2.76
C THR A 168 19.30 -5.07 -1.99
N PHE A 169 19.67 -4.80 -0.74
CA PHE A 169 18.99 -3.86 0.17
C PHE A 169 17.52 -4.18 0.37
N ARG A 170 17.14 -5.47 0.28
CA ARG A 170 15.77 -5.96 0.48
C ARG A 170 15.58 -6.39 1.92
N TYR A 171 15.40 -5.45 2.81
CA TYR A 171 15.21 -5.67 4.24
C TYR A 171 14.01 -4.89 4.76
N ALA A 172 13.54 -5.26 5.93
CA ALA A 172 12.53 -4.50 6.64
C ALA A 172 13.14 -3.25 7.29
N ILE A 173 12.38 -2.17 7.30
CA ILE A 173 12.69 -0.96 8.05
C ILE A 173 11.73 -0.92 9.24
N ILE A 174 12.29 -0.88 10.44
CA ILE A 174 11.52 -0.85 11.69
C ILE A 174 11.91 0.34 12.54
N ARG A 175 11.00 0.78 13.42
CA ARG A 175 11.31 1.79 14.41
C ARG A 175 11.83 1.14 15.69
N ARG A 176 13.01 1.57 16.16
CA ARG A 176 13.57 1.20 17.47
C ARG A 176 14.07 2.45 18.18
N GLU A 177 13.66 2.62 19.44
CA GLU A 177 14.09 3.75 20.28
C GLU A 177 13.94 5.13 19.61
N GLY A 178 12.85 5.29 18.84
CA GLY A 178 12.55 6.53 18.10
C GLY A 178 13.30 6.71 16.77
N SER A 179 14.19 5.78 16.38
CA SER A 179 14.95 5.82 15.12
C SER A 179 14.52 4.71 14.18
N TYR A 180 14.63 4.96 12.86
CA TYR A 180 14.42 3.95 11.83
C TYR A 180 15.70 3.16 11.62
N VAL A 181 15.59 1.84 11.66
CA VAL A 181 16.72 0.93 11.49
C VAL A 181 16.39 -0.17 10.48
N GLU A 182 17.41 -0.59 9.76
CA GLU A 182 17.35 -1.79 8.91
C GLU A 182 17.33 -3.02 9.82
N ALA A 183 16.27 -3.82 9.70
CA ALA A 183 16.12 -5.00 10.53
C ALA A 183 16.92 -6.19 9.95
N SER A 184 17.63 -6.91 10.79
CA SER A 184 18.13 -8.24 10.42
C SER A 184 16.98 -9.21 10.20
N LEU A 185 17.23 -10.35 9.55
CA LEU A 185 16.20 -11.39 9.34
C LEU A 185 15.61 -11.89 10.67
N SER A 186 16.43 -12.06 11.71
CA SER A 186 15.92 -12.46 13.03
C SER A 186 14.99 -11.41 13.63
N GLN A 187 15.34 -10.13 13.52
CA GLN A 187 14.52 -9.01 13.97
C GLN A 187 13.21 -8.90 13.17
N PHE A 188 13.26 -9.16 11.88
CA PHE A 188 12.05 -9.20 11.03
C PHE A 188 11.08 -10.30 11.49
N ILE A 189 11.59 -11.50 11.79
CA ILE A 189 10.76 -12.60 12.29
C ILE A 189 10.16 -12.27 13.66
N GLU A 190 10.94 -11.64 14.56
CA GLU A 190 10.42 -11.15 15.83
C GLU A 190 9.32 -10.10 15.62
N GLU A 191 9.49 -9.21 14.63
CA GLU A 191 8.53 -8.17 14.33
C GLU A 191 7.23 -8.76 13.75
N ILE A 192 7.31 -9.79 12.91
CA ILE A 192 6.13 -10.52 12.41
C ILE A 192 5.26 -10.99 13.59
N GLN A 193 5.87 -11.58 14.63
CA GLN A 193 5.13 -12.06 15.81
C GLN A 193 4.40 -10.95 16.55
N LYS A 194 4.95 -9.72 16.56
CA LYS A 194 4.33 -8.56 17.20
C LYS A 194 3.16 -7.98 16.39
N VAL A 195 3.32 -7.92 15.06
CA VAL A 195 2.32 -7.30 14.18
C VAL A 195 1.22 -8.26 13.73
N GLN A 196 1.36 -9.58 13.99
CA GLN A 196 0.31 -10.55 13.67
C GLN A 196 -1.01 -10.21 14.34
N ILE A 197 -2.08 -10.09 13.53
CA ILE A 197 -3.41 -9.70 13.98
C ILE A 197 -4.46 -10.75 13.61
N VAL A 198 -5.54 -10.81 14.39
CA VAL A 198 -6.73 -11.60 14.03
C VAL A 198 -7.48 -10.89 12.90
N PRO A 199 -7.97 -11.61 11.86
CA PRO A 199 -8.65 -11.01 10.72
C PRO A 199 -9.77 -10.03 11.07
N LYS A 200 -10.65 -10.39 12.00
CA LYS A 200 -11.76 -9.54 12.44
C LYS A 200 -11.31 -8.21 13.04
N ASP A 201 -10.15 -8.17 13.68
CA ASP A 201 -9.62 -6.95 14.29
C ASP A 201 -8.91 -6.09 13.24
N PHE A 202 -8.25 -6.70 12.25
CA PHE A 202 -7.71 -6.00 11.08
C PHE A 202 -8.80 -5.25 10.30
N LEU A 203 -9.95 -5.89 10.06
CA LEU A 203 -11.08 -5.26 9.36
C LEU A 203 -11.68 -4.06 10.12
N LYS A 204 -11.54 -4.02 11.44
CA LYS A 204 -12.03 -2.93 12.29
C LYS A 204 -11.09 -1.74 12.41
N ILE A 205 -9.84 -1.82 11.92
CA ILE A 205 -8.90 -0.71 11.99
C ILE A 205 -9.54 0.51 11.31
N PRO A 206 -9.72 1.62 12.03
CA PRO A 206 -10.31 2.81 11.45
C PRO A 206 -9.29 3.46 10.51
N ILE A 207 -9.57 3.40 9.22
CA ILE A 207 -8.79 4.08 8.18
C ILE A 207 -9.56 5.32 7.77
N GLY A 208 -8.93 6.47 7.89
CA GLY A 208 -9.58 7.76 7.68
C GLY A 208 -9.86 8.48 9.01
N GLY A 209 -9.62 9.77 9.00
CA GLY A 209 -9.64 10.61 10.19
C GLY A 209 -11.03 10.68 10.84
N LYS A 210 -11.03 11.05 12.11
CA LYS A 210 -12.23 11.28 12.93
C LYS A 210 -13.13 12.42 12.44
N VAL A 211 -12.86 12.99 11.27
CA VAL A 211 -13.55 14.17 10.78
C VAL A 211 -14.72 13.77 9.88
N GLN A 212 -15.83 13.38 10.49
CA GLN A 212 -17.14 13.47 9.86
C GLN A 212 -17.58 14.94 9.70
N LEU A 213 -16.78 15.77 9.03
CA LEU A 213 -17.26 17.13 8.74
C LEU A 213 -18.36 17.12 7.66
N TYR A 214 -18.31 16.13 6.75
CA TYR A 214 -19.32 16.01 5.68
C TYR A 214 -19.49 14.55 5.26
N PRO A 215 -20.60 13.90 5.59
CA PRO A 215 -20.82 12.48 5.27
C PRO A 215 -20.85 12.16 3.76
N ASN A 216 -20.99 13.19 2.91
CA ASN A 216 -21.13 13.05 1.46
C ASN A 216 -19.85 13.30 0.65
N TYR A 217 -18.71 13.44 1.30
CA TYR A 217 -17.44 13.56 0.54
C TYR A 217 -17.12 12.28 -0.20
N VAL A 218 -16.67 12.43 -1.46
CA VAL A 218 -16.16 11.28 -2.22
C VAL A 218 -14.95 10.67 -1.52
N PRO A 219 -14.78 9.32 -1.53
CA PRO A 219 -13.78 8.64 -0.71
C PRO A 219 -12.35 9.16 -0.90
N CYS A 220 -11.93 9.42 -2.15
CA CYS A 220 -10.60 9.94 -2.44
C CYS A 220 -10.37 11.34 -1.86
N LEU A 221 -11.37 12.22 -1.91
CA LEU A 221 -11.26 13.56 -1.33
C LEU A 221 -11.19 13.50 0.20
N ARG A 222 -11.99 12.61 0.81
CA ARG A 222 -11.92 12.36 2.26
C ARG A 222 -10.53 11.86 2.66
N SER A 223 -10.02 10.86 1.97
CA SER A 223 -8.68 10.33 2.21
C SER A 223 -7.58 11.40 2.08
N LEU A 224 -7.67 12.25 1.06
CA LEU A 224 -6.74 13.36 0.85
C LEU A 224 -6.77 14.38 2.01
N LEU A 225 -7.96 14.77 2.47
CA LEU A 225 -8.13 15.71 3.56
C LEU A 225 -7.66 15.14 4.91
N ASP A 226 -7.92 13.86 5.15
CA ASP A 226 -7.51 13.15 6.38
C ASP A 226 -5.98 13.06 6.52
N MET A 227 -5.27 12.92 5.40
CA MET A 227 -3.80 12.94 5.39
C MET A 227 -3.21 14.34 5.57
N GLY A 228 -3.94 15.37 5.20
CA GLY A 228 -3.43 16.72 5.00
C GLY A 228 -2.81 16.91 3.61
N ILE A 229 -2.80 18.15 3.14
CA ILE A 229 -2.36 18.52 1.79
C ILE A 229 -1.05 19.29 1.89
N PHE A 230 0.04 18.68 1.41
CA PHE A 230 1.39 19.21 1.51
C PHE A 230 1.85 19.90 0.22
N GLU A 231 3.00 20.54 0.27
CA GLU A 231 3.61 21.27 -0.86
C GLU A 231 3.76 20.38 -2.10
N GLY A 232 3.59 20.99 -3.29
CA GLY A 232 3.66 20.30 -4.58
C GLY A 232 2.32 19.85 -5.17
N GLY A 233 1.29 19.60 -4.33
CA GLY A 233 -0.05 19.16 -4.77
C GLY A 233 -1.19 20.14 -4.45
N ARG A 234 -0.92 21.19 -3.67
CA ARG A 234 -1.93 22.06 -3.05
C ARG A 234 -2.90 22.70 -4.04
N ASN A 235 -2.42 23.32 -5.11
CA ASN A 235 -3.27 24.00 -6.09
C ASN A 235 -4.27 23.04 -6.77
N ARG A 236 -3.81 21.84 -7.15
CA ARG A 236 -4.69 20.79 -7.73
C ARG A 236 -5.67 20.25 -6.71
N ALA A 237 -5.23 20.00 -5.49
CA ALA A 237 -6.09 19.55 -4.40
C ALA A 237 -7.19 20.58 -4.10
N ALA A 238 -6.84 21.86 -3.99
CA ALA A 238 -7.79 22.96 -3.78
C ALA A 238 -8.79 23.09 -4.94
N PHE A 239 -8.33 22.91 -6.18
CA PHE A 239 -9.21 22.90 -7.35
C PHE A 239 -10.23 21.76 -7.28
N HIS A 240 -9.81 20.51 -7.04
CA HIS A 240 -10.72 19.36 -6.93
C HIS A 240 -11.66 19.48 -5.73
N LEU A 241 -11.16 19.97 -4.61
CA LEU A 241 -11.98 20.28 -3.44
C LEU A 241 -13.03 21.33 -3.77
N GLY A 242 -12.63 22.40 -4.46
CA GLY A 242 -13.52 23.47 -4.90
C GLY A 242 -14.61 22.98 -5.86
N VAL A 243 -14.28 22.09 -6.82
CA VAL A 243 -15.27 21.45 -7.71
C VAL A 243 -16.31 20.67 -6.88
N PHE A 244 -15.88 19.93 -5.87
CA PHE A 244 -16.79 19.22 -4.99
C PHE A 244 -17.65 20.17 -4.16
N LEU A 245 -17.03 21.15 -3.51
CA LEU A 245 -17.71 22.12 -2.65
C LEU A 245 -18.75 22.94 -3.42
N GLN A 246 -18.43 23.36 -4.63
CA GLN A 246 -19.34 24.12 -5.49
C GLN A 246 -20.63 23.33 -5.81
N LYS A 247 -20.50 22.00 -6.03
CA LYS A 247 -21.65 21.12 -6.28
C LYS A 247 -22.43 20.76 -5.01
N ALA A 248 -21.71 20.53 -3.92
CA ALA A 248 -22.32 20.10 -2.65
C ALA A 248 -22.89 21.26 -1.82
N PHE A 249 -22.29 22.45 -1.92
CA PHE A 249 -22.60 23.64 -1.13
C PHE A 249 -22.59 24.91 -1.98
N PRO A 250 -23.49 25.07 -2.95
CA PRO A 250 -23.47 26.17 -3.93
C PRO A 250 -23.41 27.57 -3.32
N GLN A 251 -23.99 27.75 -2.13
CA GLN A 251 -24.06 29.06 -1.47
C GLN A 251 -22.79 29.40 -0.69
N ASP A 252 -22.08 28.41 -0.14
CA ASP A 252 -21.02 28.60 0.85
C ASP A 252 -19.67 28.04 0.40
N TRP A 253 -19.56 27.53 -0.83
CA TRP A 253 -18.40 26.78 -1.27
C TRP A 253 -17.07 27.57 -1.18
N LYS A 254 -17.10 28.89 -1.38
CA LYS A 254 -15.90 29.75 -1.31
C LYS A 254 -15.37 29.81 0.13
N SER A 255 -16.23 30.11 1.09
CA SER A 255 -15.82 30.17 2.50
C SER A 255 -15.39 28.81 3.02
N LYS A 256 -16.03 27.72 2.57
CA LYS A 256 -15.60 26.36 2.90
C LYS A 256 -14.23 26.01 2.29
N LEU A 257 -13.94 26.47 1.08
CA LEU A 257 -12.62 26.27 0.48
C LEU A 257 -11.53 27.01 1.26
N GLU A 258 -11.81 28.22 1.73
CA GLU A 258 -10.91 29.00 2.60
C GLU A 258 -10.70 28.34 3.96
N GLU A 259 -11.75 27.81 4.57
CA GLU A 259 -11.69 27.05 5.83
C GLU A 259 -10.80 25.81 5.69
N HIS A 260 -11.02 25.02 4.63
CA HIS A 260 -10.18 23.86 4.33
C HIS A 260 -8.73 24.24 4.04
N ASN A 261 -8.50 25.33 3.30
CA ASN A 261 -7.15 25.80 3.04
C ASN A 261 -6.41 26.14 4.33
N ALA A 262 -7.06 26.78 5.27
CA ALA A 262 -6.44 27.13 6.55
C ALA A 262 -6.17 25.92 7.44
N LYS A 263 -7.03 24.88 7.35
CA LYS A 263 -7.01 23.73 8.25
C LYS A 263 -6.21 22.54 7.71
N ASP A 264 -6.39 22.23 6.43
CA ASP A 264 -5.97 20.92 5.87
C ASP A 264 -4.74 21.06 4.95
N PHE A 265 -4.28 22.28 4.64
CA PHE A 265 -3.14 22.53 3.77
C PHE A 265 -1.91 22.98 4.56
N THR A 266 -0.76 22.40 4.25
CA THR A 266 0.50 22.71 4.96
C THR A 266 1.65 22.96 3.97
N PRO A 267 2.17 24.22 3.89
CA PRO A 267 1.55 25.45 4.37
C PRO A 267 0.25 25.78 3.60
N PRO A 268 -0.66 26.58 4.14
CA PRO A 268 -1.84 27.03 3.41
C PRO A 268 -1.47 27.76 2.10
N LEU A 269 -2.34 27.67 1.10
CA LEU A 269 -2.26 28.53 -0.07
C LEU A 269 -2.47 29.99 0.34
N THR A 270 -1.83 30.91 -0.35
CA THR A 270 -2.05 32.36 -0.16
C THR A 270 -3.47 32.74 -0.56
N ALA A 271 -3.97 33.85 -0.02
CA ALA A 271 -5.30 34.36 -0.38
C ALA A 271 -5.44 34.59 -1.90
N SER A 272 -4.39 35.06 -2.57
CA SER A 272 -4.38 35.29 -4.02
C SER A 272 -4.50 33.97 -4.81
N GLU A 273 -3.85 32.88 -4.35
CA GLU A 273 -3.96 31.56 -4.99
C GLU A 273 -5.37 30.99 -4.83
N VAL A 274 -5.96 31.11 -3.62
CA VAL A 274 -7.33 30.65 -3.37
C VAL A 274 -8.32 31.42 -4.25
N VAL A 275 -8.23 32.75 -4.32
CA VAL A 275 -9.07 33.58 -5.17
C VAL A 275 -8.91 33.23 -6.65
N ALA A 276 -7.69 32.95 -7.13
CA ALA A 276 -7.45 32.51 -8.51
C ALA A 276 -8.16 31.19 -8.84
N ILE A 277 -8.16 30.24 -7.90
CA ILE A 277 -8.89 28.97 -8.02
C ILE A 277 -10.41 29.22 -8.02
N GLN A 278 -10.92 30.05 -7.11
CA GLN A 278 -12.34 30.41 -7.05
C GLN A 278 -12.80 31.05 -8.37
N ASN A 279 -12.06 32.02 -8.89
CA ASN A 279 -12.35 32.69 -10.16
C ASN A 279 -12.29 31.69 -11.36
N THR A 280 -11.42 30.69 -11.29
CA THR A 280 -11.35 29.67 -12.33
C THR A 280 -12.59 28.79 -12.31
N LEU A 281 -13.03 28.37 -11.13
CA LEU A 281 -14.21 27.52 -10.94
C LEU A 281 -15.52 28.24 -11.31
N GLU A 282 -15.57 29.54 -11.23
CA GLU A 282 -16.75 30.37 -11.65
C GLU A 282 -16.90 30.53 -13.17
N LYS A 283 -15.82 30.32 -13.95
CA LYS A 283 -15.85 30.55 -15.40
C LYS A 283 -16.70 29.53 -16.17
N LYS A 284 -16.77 28.32 -15.68
CA LYS A 284 -17.52 27.22 -16.29
C LYS A 284 -17.74 26.09 -15.29
N GLU A 285 -18.68 25.21 -15.59
CA GLU A 285 -18.84 23.99 -14.82
C GLU A 285 -17.69 23.01 -15.06
N TYR A 286 -17.11 22.51 -14.00
CA TYR A 286 -16.05 21.50 -14.02
C TYR A 286 -16.54 20.16 -13.50
N ASN A 287 -15.99 19.11 -14.11
CA ASN A 287 -16.21 17.75 -13.63
C ASN A 287 -15.04 17.27 -12.77
N TYR A 288 -15.33 16.30 -11.92
CA TYR A 288 -14.36 15.68 -11.06
C TYR A 288 -13.44 14.76 -11.87
N LEU A 289 -12.12 14.93 -11.76
CA LEU A 289 -11.14 14.20 -12.56
C LEU A 289 -10.45 13.12 -11.71
N CYS A 290 -11.11 11.97 -11.55
CA CYS A 290 -10.64 10.83 -10.74
C CYS A 290 -9.30 10.24 -11.21
N LYS A 291 -8.88 10.49 -12.46
CA LYS A 291 -7.65 9.93 -13.05
C LYS A 291 -6.43 10.84 -12.86
N GLU A 292 -6.63 12.05 -12.35
CA GLU A 292 -5.56 13.03 -12.16
C GLU A 292 -5.10 13.08 -10.70
N GLU A 293 -3.81 13.42 -10.51
CA GLU A 293 -3.26 13.68 -9.19
C GLU A 293 -3.81 14.98 -8.59
N PRO A 294 -4.01 15.00 -7.27
CA PRO A 294 -3.77 13.96 -6.28
C PRO A 294 -4.90 12.93 -6.12
N MET A 295 -6.02 13.09 -6.81
CA MET A 295 -7.21 12.24 -6.60
C MET A 295 -6.97 10.79 -6.95
N SER A 296 -6.14 10.55 -7.96
CA SER A 296 -5.83 9.20 -8.44
C SER A 296 -5.07 8.37 -7.42
N SER A 297 -4.15 8.96 -6.67
CA SER A 297 -3.39 8.29 -5.62
C SER A 297 -4.25 7.90 -4.41
N HIS A 298 -5.34 8.64 -4.16
CA HIS A 298 -6.28 8.37 -3.07
C HIS A 298 -7.53 7.58 -3.52
N CYS A 299 -7.53 7.05 -4.75
CA CYS A 299 -8.68 6.38 -5.31
C CYS A 299 -8.91 5.00 -4.68
N ASN A 300 -10.09 4.80 -4.10
CA ASN A 300 -10.61 3.49 -3.72
C ASN A 300 -11.81 3.15 -4.61
N GLN A 301 -11.56 2.37 -5.67
CA GLN A 301 -12.58 2.06 -6.68
C GLN A 301 -13.70 1.17 -6.13
N SER A 302 -13.42 0.28 -5.17
CA SER A 302 -14.43 -0.61 -4.60
C SER A 302 -15.51 0.19 -3.86
N VAL A 303 -15.12 1.19 -3.08
CA VAL A 303 -16.04 2.07 -2.36
C VAL A 303 -16.75 3.05 -3.31
N CYS A 304 -16.05 3.62 -4.30
CA CYS A 304 -16.65 4.57 -5.25
C CYS A 304 -17.73 3.95 -6.15
N ARG A 305 -17.67 2.66 -6.44
CA ARG A 305 -18.66 1.97 -7.29
C ARG A 305 -19.98 1.73 -6.57
N THR A 306 -20.02 1.88 -5.27
CA THR A 306 -21.22 1.71 -4.43
C THR A 306 -21.95 3.02 -4.14
N MET A 307 -21.37 4.15 -4.55
CA MET A 307 -21.96 5.50 -4.51
C MET A 307 -22.50 5.89 -5.89
#